data_26eea510ef01dd5c06926ec8e71fcb24
#
_entry.id   26eea510ef01dd5c06926ec8e71fcb24
#
_cell.length_a   1.000
_cell.length_b   1.000
_cell.length_c   1.000
_cell.angle_alpha   90.00
_cell.angle_beta   90.00
_cell.angle_gamma   90.00
#
_symmetry.space_group_name_H-M   'P 1'
#
loop_
_entity.id
_entity.type
_entity.pdbx_description
1 polymer ?
#
loop_
_entity_poly.entity_id
_entity_poly.type
_entity_poly.pdbx_seq_one_letter_code
_entity_poly.pdbx_strand_id
1 'polypeptide(L)'
;MKRAQRKLEHIKYALELGDGPRSTHFEDINPADIVLSVEVFGKQLRLPFLIDAITGGTDAVTDVNAKLSQAAAKLGIAMAVGSQYGAVRDGKGYASYEVVRKYNPDGVVLA
;
A
#
# COMPACT_ATOMS: atom_id res chain seq x y z
N MET A 1 -18.31 9.31 -14.76
CA MET A 1 -17.79 8.01 -14.25
C MET A 1 -18.01 7.92 -12.75
N LYS A 2 -18.59 6.83 -12.26
CA LYS A 2 -18.80 6.64 -10.81
C LYS A 2 -17.44 6.46 -10.12
N ARG A 3 -17.29 7.00 -8.91
CA ARG A 3 -16.03 7.00 -8.13
C ARG A 3 -15.43 5.58 -7.93
N ALA A 4 -16.29 4.59 -7.67
CA ALA A 4 -15.87 3.19 -7.54
C ALA A 4 -15.22 2.64 -8.82
N GLN A 5 -15.76 3.00 -9.98
CA GLN A 5 -15.23 2.57 -11.27
C GLN A 5 -13.82 3.13 -11.53
N ARG A 6 -13.57 4.40 -11.20
CA ARG A 6 -12.21 4.98 -11.31
C ARG A 6 -11.19 4.23 -10.44
N LYS A 7 -11.57 3.80 -9.24
CA LYS A 7 -10.67 3.06 -8.36
C LYS A 7 -10.31 1.68 -8.90
N LEU A 8 -11.24 1.01 -9.58
CA LEU A 8 -10.97 -0.27 -10.27
C LEU A 8 -10.08 -0.07 -11.49
N GLU A 9 -10.26 1.01 -12.24
CA GLU A 9 -9.39 1.35 -13.37
C GLU A 9 -7.95 1.66 -12.90
N HIS A 10 -7.76 2.35 -11.78
CA HIS A 10 -6.42 2.59 -11.23
C HIS A 10 -5.68 1.28 -10.92
N ILE A 11 -6.38 0.29 -10.35
CA ILE A 11 -5.79 -1.03 -10.10
C ILE A 11 -5.40 -1.72 -11.41
N LYS A 12 -6.28 -1.68 -12.42
CA LYS A 12 -5.98 -2.23 -13.73
C LYS A 12 -4.71 -1.62 -14.34
N TYR A 13 -4.62 -0.29 -14.36
CA TYR A 13 -3.43 0.39 -14.89
C TYR A 13 -2.16 0.08 -14.09
N ALA A 14 -2.24 -0.01 -12.77
CA ALA A 14 -1.09 -0.39 -11.94
C ALA A 14 -0.55 -1.78 -12.29
N LEU A 15 -1.43 -2.73 -12.61
CA LEU A 15 -1.05 -4.08 -13.05
C LEU A 15 -0.47 -4.11 -14.47
N GLU A 16 -0.91 -3.20 -15.35
CA GLU A 16 -0.45 -3.11 -16.75
C GLU A 16 0.90 -2.40 -16.89
N LEU A 17 1.32 -1.55 -15.94
CA LEU A 17 2.57 -0.78 -16.02
C LEU A 17 3.85 -1.61 -15.95
N GLY A 18 3.77 -2.83 -15.42
CA GLY A 18 4.92 -3.73 -15.32
C GLY A 18 6.10 -3.15 -14.52
N ASP A 19 7.29 -3.66 -14.79
CA ASP A 19 8.53 -3.19 -14.14
C ASP A 19 8.95 -1.83 -14.70
N GLY A 20 9.15 -0.86 -13.82
CA GLY A 20 9.69 0.46 -14.17
C GLY A 20 11.14 0.40 -14.71
N PRO A 21 11.69 1.54 -15.16
CA PRO A 21 13.04 1.58 -15.70
C PRO A 21 14.09 1.17 -14.66
N ARG A 22 15.02 0.31 -15.06
CA ARG A 22 16.16 -0.13 -14.21
C ARG A 22 17.29 0.89 -14.31
N SER A 23 17.78 1.35 -13.15
CA SER A 23 19.01 2.13 -13.07
C SER A 23 20.23 1.21 -13.03
N THR A 24 21.27 1.52 -13.80
CA THR A 24 22.44 0.65 -14.02
C THR A 24 23.76 1.15 -13.41
N HIS A 25 23.73 2.19 -12.55
CA HIS A 25 24.95 2.86 -12.07
C HIS A 25 25.27 2.61 -10.60
N PHE A 26 25.67 1.37 -10.25
CA PHE A 26 26.22 1.03 -8.93
C PHE A 26 27.42 0.09 -9.08
N GLU A 27 28.50 0.59 -9.72
CA GLU A 27 29.64 -0.26 -10.11
C GLU A 27 30.54 -0.71 -8.95
N ASP A 28 30.59 0.03 -7.82
CA ASP A 28 31.55 -0.23 -6.73
C ASP A 28 30.92 -0.49 -5.35
N ILE A 29 29.67 -0.90 -5.29
CA ILE A 29 28.97 -1.17 -4.03
C ILE A 29 28.76 -2.69 -3.85
N ASN A 30 29.27 -3.23 -2.74
CA ASN A 30 28.94 -4.60 -2.36
C ASN A 30 27.47 -4.67 -1.89
N PRO A 31 26.62 -5.44 -2.53
CA PRO A 31 25.21 -5.56 -2.12
C PRO A 31 25.01 -5.99 -0.65
N ALA A 32 25.97 -6.72 -0.07
CA ALA A 32 25.92 -7.13 1.33
C ALA A 32 26.07 -5.96 2.33
N ASP A 33 26.62 -4.82 1.89
CA ASP A 33 26.82 -3.64 2.72
C ASP A 33 25.63 -2.67 2.66
N ILE A 34 24.63 -2.97 1.82
CA ILE A 34 23.44 -2.13 1.67
C ILE A 34 22.46 -2.38 2.80
N VAL A 35 22.20 -1.36 3.62
CA VAL A 35 21.18 -1.37 4.66
C VAL A 35 19.91 -0.71 4.12
N LEU A 36 18.85 -1.49 3.98
CA LEU A 36 17.56 -1.03 3.44
C LEU A 36 16.55 -0.67 4.52
N SER A 37 16.79 -1.04 5.78
CA SER A 37 15.89 -0.71 6.88
C SER A 37 15.86 0.78 7.16
N VAL A 38 14.67 1.31 7.47
CA VAL A 38 14.45 2.72 7.76
C VAL A 38 13.43 2.87 8.89
N GLU A 39 13.59 3.90 9.72
CA GLU A 39 12.60 4.24 10.75
C GLU A 39 11.60 5.26 10.22
N VAL A 40 10.31 4.98 10.38
CA VAL A 40 9.20 5.86 10.00
C VAL A 40 8.18 5.90 11.14
N PHE A 41 7.90 7.08 11.66
CA PHE A 41 6.99 7.28 12.79
C PHE A 41 7.30 6.41 14.02
N GLY A 42 8.58 6.26 14.33
CA GLY A 42 9.05 5.44 15.46
C GLY A 42 8.94 3.93 15.25
N LYS A 43 8.65 3.48 14.03
CA LYS A 43 8.58 2.06 13.65
C LYS A 43 9.64 1.71 12.62
N GLN A 44 10.30 0.56 12.81
CA GLN A 44 11.26 0.05 11.84
C GLN A 44 10.55 -0.60 10.65
N LEU A 45 10.86 -0.12 9.46
CA LEU A 45 10.55 -0.81 8.21
C LEU A 45 11.77 -1.62 7.77
N ARG A 46 11.54 -2.82 7.25
CA ARG A 46 12.63 -3.67 6.74
C ARG A 46 13.13 -3.20 5.39
N LEU A 47 12.28 -2.55 4.61
CA LEU A 47 12.56 -2.00 3.29
C LEU A 47 11.97 -0.59 3.19
N PRO A 48 12.64 0.36 2.49
CA PRO A 48 12.18 1.73 2.33
C PRO A 48 11.10 1.84 1.24
N PHE A 49 10.06 1.01 1.34
CA PHE A 49 8.95 0.98 0.39
C PHE A 49 7.62 1.29 1.08
N LEU A 50 6.75 1.87 0.30
CA LEU A 50 5.37 2.16 0.66
C LEU A 50 4.44 1.65 -0.45
N ILE A 51 3.44 0.87 -0.09
CA ILE A 51 2.32 0.60 -1.00
C ILE A 51 1.46 1.85 -1.05
N ASP A 52 1.43 2.50 -2.20
CA ASP A 52 0.77 3.80 -2.37
C ASP A 52 -0.76 3.72 -2.26
N ALA A 53 -1.38 4.87 -2.01
CA ALA A 53 -2.80 5.04 -1.75
C ALA A 53 -3.65 4.87 -3.03
N ILE A 54 -4.07 3.66 -3.36
CA ILE A 54 -4.87 3.38 -4.56
C ILE A 54 -6.36 3.24 -4.24
N THR A 55 -6.75 2.50 -3.20
CA THR A 55 -8.13 2.04 -3.06
C THR A 55 -8.66 2.08 -1.63
N GLY A 56 -9.98 2.05 -1.52
CA GLY A 56 -10.77 2.10 -0.27
C GLY A 56 -12.15 2.72 -0.50
N GLY A 57 -13.03 2.62 0.48
CA GLY A 57 -14.35 3.26 0.50
C GLY A 57 -15.43 2.54 -0.30
N THR A 58 -15.22 1.26 -0.64
CA THR A 58 -16.25 0.39 -1.20
C THR A 58 -15.93 -1.06 -0.84
N ASP A 59 -16.94 -1.87 -0.58
CA ASP A 59 -16.77 -3.27 -0.20
C ASP A 59 -16.09 -4.10 -1.29
N ALA A 60 -16.24 -3.71 -2.55
CA ALA A 60 -15.63 -4.37 -3.70
C ALA A 60 -14.09 -4.42 -3.66
N VAL A 61 -13.44 -3.56 -2.88
CA VAL A 61 -11.97 -3.50 -2.77
C VAL A 61 -11.43 -3.99 -1.42
N THR A 62 -12.30 -4.54 -0.58
CA THR A 62 -11.91 -5.08 0.74
C THR A 62 -10.87 -6.18 0.60
N ASP A 63 -11.05 -7.11 -0.33
CA ASP A 63 -10.12 -8.19 -0.63
C ASP A 63 -8.76 -7.69 -1.12
N VAL A 64 -8.74 -6.65 -1.94
CA VAL A 64 -7.50 -6.02 -2.42
C VAL A 64 -6.72 -5.44 -1.25
N ASN A 65 -7.36 -4.64 -0.41
CA ASN A 65 -6.73 -4.06 0.77
C ASN A 65 -6.28 -5.13 1.78
N ALA A 66 -7.04 -6.22 1.93
CA ALA A 66 -6.63 -7.34 2.77
C ALA A 66 -5.32 -7.98 2.29
N LYS A 67 -5.21 -8.27 0.99
CA LYS A 67 -4.01 -8.87 0.38
C LYS A 67 -2.81 -7.93 0.45
N LEU A 68 -2.99 -6.65 0.14
CA LEU A 68 -1.93 -5.64 0.25
C LEU A 68 -1.45 -5.47 1.69
N SER A 69 -2.36 -5.47 2.65
CA SER A 69 -2.04 -5.38 4.07
C SER A 69 -1.24 -6.59 4.57
N GLN A 70 -1.62 -7.81 4.15
CA GLN A 70 -0.85 -9.01 4.46
C GLN A 70 0.55 -8.97 3.84
N ALA A 71 0.67 -8.50 2.60
CA ALA A 71 1.96 -8.34 1.93
C ALA A 71 2.84 -7.31 2.66
N ALA A 72 2.27 -6.16 3.03
CA ALA A 72 2.98 -5.12 3.77
C ALA A 72 3.50 -5.65 5.13
N ALA A 73 2.66 -6.36 5.87
CA ALA A 73 3.04 -6.98 7.14
C ALA A 73 4.17 -8.00 6.97
N LYS A 74 4.05 -8.90 5.97
CA LYS A 74 5.04 -9.94 5.69
C LYS A 74 6.39 -9.36 5.26
N LEU A 75 6.37 -8.33 4.43
CA LEU A 75 7.59 -7.68 3.92
C LEU A 75 8.18 -6.65 4.89
N GLY A 76 7.43 -6.21 5.90
CA GLY A 76 7.85 -5.16 6.82
C GLY A 76 7.97 -3.81 6.12
N ILE A 77 7.03 -3.47 5.26
CA ILE A 77 6.94 -2.20 4.54
C ILE A 77 5.71 -1.40 4.97
N ALA A 78 5.68 -0.12 4.64
CA ALA A 78 4.52 0.72 4.89
C ALA A 78 3.41 0.49 3.86
N MET A 79 2.20 0.92 4.20
CA MET A 79 1.06 0.90 3.30
C MET A 79 0.23 2.18 3.47
N ALA A 80 -0.28 2.71 2.37
CA ALA A 80 -1.30 3.75 2.38
C ALA A 80 -2.63 3.20 1.82
N VAL A 81 -3.74 3.77 2.28
CA VAL A 81 -5.07 3.46 1.77
C VAL A 81 -5.68 4.68 1.08
N GLY A 82 -6.59 4.46 0.15
CA GLY A 82 -7.28 5.56 -0.52
C GLY A 82 -8.09 6.41 0.46
N SER A 83 -8.30 7.69 0.13
CA SER A 83 -9.01 8.64 0.97
C SER A 83 -10.28 8.07 1.63
N GLN A 84 -10.38 8.25 2.94
CA GLN A 84 -11.54 7.85 3.75
C GLN A 84 -12.72 8.83 3.64
N TYR A 85 -12.54 9.98 2.98
CA TYR A 85 -13.58 11.02 2.89
C TYR A 85 -14.95 10.48 2.46
N GLY A 86 -14.98 9.59 1.45
CA GLY A 86 -16.24 9.02 0.97
C GLY A 86 -16.92 8.12 2.01
N ALA A 87 -16.16 7.35 2.76
CA ALA A 87 -16.71 6.49 3.81
C ALA A 87 -17.27 7.31 4.97
N VAL A 88 -16.54 8.35 5.38
CA VAL A 88 -16.99 9.27 6.45
C VAL A 88 -18.26 10.01 6.04
N ARG A 89 -18.32 10.54 4.82
CA ARG A 89 -19.48 11.27 4.31
C ARG A 89 -20.71 10.40 4.14
N ASP A 90 -20.56 9.23 3.56
CA ASP A 90 -21.66 8.38 3.11
C ASP A 90 -22.01 7.27 4.12
N GLY A 91 -21.20 7.09 5.17
CA GLY A 91 -21.39 6.05 6.20
C GLY A 91 -21.24 4.62 5.66
N LYS A 92 -20.46 4.41 4.60
CA LYS A 92 -20.33 3.13 3.90
C LYS A 92 -18.88 2.81 3.52
N GLY A 93 -18.60 1.50 3.31
CA GLY A 93 -17.31 1.04 2.81
C GLY A 93 -16.19 1.03 3.86
N TYR A 94 -16.51 1.09 5.14
CA TYR A 94 -15.53 1.02 6.23
C TYR A 94 -14.76 -0.29 6.25
N ALA A 95 -15.39 -1.41 5.90
CA ALA A 95 -14.76 -2.73 5.87
C ALA A 95 -13.47 -2.74 5.05
N SER A 96 -13.40 -1.97 3.96
CA SER A 96 -12.22 -1.86 3.11
C SER A 96 -11.01 -1.16 3.78
N TYR A 97 -11.22 -0.46 4.89
CA TYR A 97 -10.18 0.17 5.70
C TYR A 97 -9.87 -0.65 6.96
N GLU A 98 -10.91 -1.13 7.64
CA GLU A 98 -10.77 -1.92 8.87
C GLU A 98 -9.95 -3.20 8.63
N VAL A 99 -10.15 -3.84 7.48
CA VAL A 99 -9.41 -5.06 7.09
C VAL A 99 -7.90 -4.86 7.10
N VAL A 100 -7.41 -3.64 6.86
CA VAL A 100 -5.98 -3.35 6.86
C VAL A 100 -5.38 -3.53 8.24
N ARG A 101 -6.02 -3.02 9.28
CA ARG A 101 -5.57 -3.21 10.67
C ARG A 101 -5.75 -4.63 11.17
N LYS A 102 -6.73 -5.35 10.65
CA LYS A 102 -6.91 -6.77 10.96
C LYS A 102 -5.68 -7.61 10.57
N TYR A 103 -5.08 -7.35 9.41
CA TYR A 103 -3.96 -8.12 8.87
C TYR A 103 -2.59 -7.48 9.08
N ASN A 104 -2.54 -6.21 9.44
CA ASN A 104 -1.31 -5.48 9.75
C ASN A 104 -1.50 -4.58 10.98
N PRO A 105 -1.70 -5.17 12.17
CA PRO A 105 -2.07 -4.41 13.37
C PRO A 105 -0.99 -3.41 13.79
N ASP A 106 0.28 -3.76 13.63
CA ASP A 106 1.42 -2.97 14.11
C ASP A 106 2.15 -2.20 13.00
N GLY A 107 1.75 -2.38 11.74
CA GLY A 107 2.40 -1.75 10.60
C GLY A 107 2.19 -0.25 10.51
N VAL A 108 3.03 0.42 9.72
CA VAL A 108 2.83 1.81 9.32
C VAL A 108 1.75 1.86 8.25
N VAL A 109 0.63 2.46 8.58
CA VAL A 109 -0.51 2.66 7.67
C VAL A 109 -0.88 4.14 7.63
N LEU A 110 -0.90 4.70 6.43
CA LEU A 110 -1.32 6.06 6.12
C LEU A 110 -2.75 6.05 5.53
N ALA A 111 -3.56 7.06 5.90
CA ALA A 111 -4.94 7.18 5.46
C ALA A 111 -5.31 8.63 5.11
#